data_fbbafdb2e0ef954827286cf07edcd2d6
#
_entry.id   fbbafdb2e0ef954827286cf07edcd2d6
#
_cell.length_a   1.000
_cell.length_b   1.000
_cell.length_c   1.000
_cell.angle_alpha   90.00
_cell.angle_beta   90.00
_cell.angle_gamma   90.00
#
_symmetry.space_group_name_H-M   'P 1'
#
loop_
_entity.id
_entity.type
_entity.pdbx_description
1 polymer ?
#
loop_
_entity_poly.entity_id
_entity_poly.type
_entity_poly.pdbx_seq_one_letter_code
_entity_poly.pdbx_strand_id
1 'polypeptide(L)'
;MTLTGRATASADGRDSTEPRIAAGEVHVWVADPDALDRDGTLGGYRATLSQPERDRAAAFRSEADRLAFEAAHGLARAALTWCAPAVTADAWRFTTTPHGRPEIVGQPPLRPLRFNISHTAGLVACVVTLGAACGVDAERVHRRADPLRLARRVCSPAEYARLVPLDDPDARADLFFRYWTLKEAYVKARGYGMTLPMNECDFEIAASLPAGTPTTVEGRSVARFGPRLRDDPARWRFAQWRPGPRHLLALAVRREPGLPCAVVVHPAPPPLP
;
A
#
# COMPACT_ATOMS: atom_id res chain seq x y z
N MET A 1 -22.39 21.87 -34.58
CA MET A 1 -23.21 20.88 -33.88
C MET A 1 -22.39 20.36 -32.72
N THR A 2 -22.62 20.96 -31.57
CA THR A 2 -21.77 20.92 -30.37
C THR A 2 -22.29 19.81 -29.46
N LEU A 3 -21.47 18.79 -29.18
CA LEU A 3 -21.78 17.78 -28.15
C LEU A 3 -21.00 18.09 -26.88
N THR A 4 -21.68 18.76 -25.97
CA THR A 4 -21.28 18.94 -24.57
C THR A 4 -21.53 17.65 -23.81
N GLY A 5 -20.48 16.88 -23.53
CA GLY A 5 -20.51 15.78 -22.59
C GLY A 5 -20.53 16.32 -21.16
N ARG A 6 -21.68 16.33 -20.54
CA ARG A 6 -21.88 16.62 -19.12
C ARG A 6 -21.37 15.42 -18.32
N ALA A 7 -20.28 15.61 -17.57
CA ALA A 7 -19.91 14.71 -16.48
C ALA A 7 -21.00 14.83 -15.40
N THR A 8 -21.80 13.80 -15.22
CA THR A 8 -22.77 13.70 -14.14
C THR A 8 -22.01 13.41 -12.83
N ALA A 9 -21.83 14.44 -12.01
CA ALA A 9 -21.54 14.27 -10.60
C ALA A 9 -22.75 13.57 -9.96
N SER A 10 -22.59 12.34 -9.50
CA SER A 10 -23.58 11.65 -8.68
C SER A 10 -23.69 12.39 -7.35
N ALA A 11 -24.76 13.10 -7.15
CA ALA A 11 -25.14 13.65 -5.86
C ALA A 11 -25.70 12.51 -5.00
N ASP A 12 -24.81 11.78 -4.33
CA ASP A 12 -25.17 10.83 -3.29
C ASP A 12 -25.49 11.66 -2.04
N GLY A 13 -26.78 11.68 -1.63
CA GLY A 13 -27.30 12.48 -0.51
C GLY A 13 -26.90 11.96 0.87
N ARG A 14 -25.66 11.48 1.03
CA ARG A 14 -25.07 11.11 2.34
C ARG A 14 -24.70 12.38 3.10
N ASP A 15 -24.99 12.40 4.39
CA ASP A 15 -24.51 13.44 5.30
C ASP A 15 -22.99 13.56 5.12
N SER A 16 -22.48 14.79 4.96
CA SER A 16 -21.06 15.08 4.72
C SER A 16 -20.13 14.61 5.85
N THR A 17 -20.69 14.17 6.98
CA THR A 17 -19.97 13.69 8.16
C THR A 17 -19.86 12.15 8.24
N GLU A 18 -20.65 11.43 7.46
CA GLU A 18 -20.61 9.95 7.48
C GLU A 18 -19.35 9.38 6.84
N PRO A 19 -18.82 8.25 7.37
CA PRO A 19 -17.70 7.54 6.74
C PRO A 19 -18.01 7.14 5.29
N ARG A 20 -17.07 7.39 4.38
CA ARG A 20 -17.17 7.02 2.96
C ARG A 20 -16.65 5.62 2.66
N ILE A 21 -16.26 4.87 3.69
CA ILE A 21 -15.74 3.51 3.57
C ILE A 21 -16.63 2.54 4.32
N ALA A 22 -17.03 1.44 3.66
CA ALA A 22 -17.80 0.37 4.26
C ALA A 22 -16.91 -0.82 4.69
N ALA A 23 -17.43 -1.66 5.58
CA ALA A 23 -16.76 -2.89 5.96
C ALA A 23 -16.63 -3.83 4.74
N GLY A 24 -15.42 -4.37 4.53
CA GLY A 24 -15.11 -5.18 3.36
C GLY A 24 -14.64 -4.39 2.14
N GLU A 25 -14.66 -3.07 2.18
CA GLU A 25 -14.00 -2.22 1.19
C GLU A 25 -12.54 -1.99 1.54
N VAL A 26 -11.71 -1.91 0.52
CA VAL A 26 -10.28 -1.64 0.60
C VAL A 26 -9.97 -0.53 -0.38
N HIS A 27 -9.64 0.64 0.11
CA HIS A 27 -9.32 1.79 -0.73
C HIS A 27 -7.82 1.95 -0.85
N VAL A 28 -7.30 2.07 -2.07
CA VAL A 28 -5.88 2.24 -2.36
C VAL A 28 -5.67 3.50 -3.19
N TRP A 29 -4.77 4.34 -2.76
CA TRP A 29 -4.27 5.51 -3.51
C TRP A 29 -2.82 5.32 -3.86
N VAL A 30 -2.46 5.75 -5.06
CA VAL A 30 -1.10 5.71 -5.58
C VAL A 30 -0.78 7.06 -6.18
N ALA A 31 0.41 7.60 -5.89
CA ALA A 31 0.84 8.87 -6.43
C ALA A 31 2.34 8.89 -6.73
N ASP A 32 2.72 9.74 -7.67
CA ASP A 32 4.12 10.10 -7.93
C ASP A 32 4.47 11.35 -7.09
N PRO A 33 5.43 11.27 -6.15
CA PRO A 33 5.84 12.41 -5.33
C PRO A 33 6.27 13.64 -6.14
N ASP A 34 6.98 13.42 -7.24
CA ASP A 34 7.44 14.50 -8.11
C ASP A 34 6.27 15.18 -8.85
N ALA A 35 5.22 14.42 -9.16
CA ALA A 35 4.01 14.99 -9.75
C ALA A 35 3.26 15.85 -8.73
N LEU A 36 3.11 15.36 -7.49
CA LEU A 36 2.47 16.10 -6.38
C LEU A 36 3.20 17.41 -6.05
N ASP A 37 4.52 17.44 -6.17
CA ASP A 37 5.31 18.64 -5.93
C ASP A 37 5.12 19.65 -7.08
N ARG A 38 5.17 19.18 -8.32
CA ARG A 38 5.01 20.02 -9.52
C ARG A 38 3.62 20.65 -9.65
N ASP A 39 2.57 19.99 -9.24
CA ASP A 39 1.19 20.48 -9.31
C ASP A 39 0.75 21.24 -8.05
N GLY A 40 1.63 21.35 -7.04
CA GLY A 40 1.40 22.07 -5.80
C GLY A 40 0.63 21.30 -4.72
N THR A 41 0.13 20.10 -5.02
CA THR A 41 -0.60 19.25 -4.05
C THR A 41 0.24 18.94 -2.82
N LEU A 42 1.55 18.71 -3.01
CA LEU A 42 2.46 18.41 -1.91
C LEU A 42 2.56 19.54 -0.89
N GLY A 43 2.41 20.80 -1.30
CA GLY A 43 2.38 21.94 -0.39
C GLY A 43 1.25 21.83 0.63
N GLY A 44 0.05 21.48 0.16
CA GLY A 44 -1.09 21.17 1.02
C GLY A 44 -0.84 19.99 1.95
N TYR A 45 -0.24 18.90 1.45
CA TYR A 45 0.12 17.74 2.26
C TYR A 45 1.12 18.07 3.37
N ARG A 46 2.16 18.84 3.06
CA ARG A 46 3.15 19.33 4.05
C ARG A 46 2.49 20.12 5.18
N ALA A 47 1.49 20.94 4.87
CA ALA A 47 0.76 21.72 5.88
C ALA A 47 0.02 20.84 6.90
N THR A 48 -0.38 19.63 6.52
CA THR A 48 -1.09 18.70 7.43
C THR A 48 -0.17 17.90 8.34
N LEU A 49 1.14 17.83 8.06
CA LEU A 49 2.10 17.05 8.84
C LEU A 49 2.23 17.55 10.27
N SER A 50 2.32 16.61 11.22
CA SER A 50 2.62 16.92 12.62
C SER A 50 4.06 17.41 12.79
N GLN A 51 4.38 18.08 13.91
CA GLN A 51 5.75 18.53 14.16
C GLN A 51 6.78 17.37 14.14
N PRO A 52 6.54 16.22 14.79
CA PRO A 52 7.46 15.09 14.68
C PRO A 52 7.69 14.57 13.26
N GLU A 53 6.66 14.61 12.41
CA GLU A 53 6.80 14.22 10.99
C GLU A 53 7.64 15.26 10.22
N ARG A 54 7.44 16.55 10.45
CA ARG A 54 8.26 17.63 9.87
C ARG A 54 9.72 17.52 10.29
N ASP A 55 9.98 17.29 11.58
CA ASP A 55 11.34 17.11 12.10
C ASP A 55 12.02 15.90 11.46
N ARG A 56 11.29 14.80 11.29
CA ARG A 56 11.79 13.61 10.61
C ARG A 56 12.05 13.87 9.13
N ALA A 57 11.16 14.59 8.45
CA ALA A 57 11.36 14.98 7.05
C ALA A 57 12.62 15.83 6.88
N ALA A 58 12.86 16.78 7.77
CA ALA A 58 14.04 17.64 7.76
C ALA A 58 15.36 16.87 8.02
N ALA A 59 15.30 15.69 8.66
CA ALA A 59 16.47 14.87 8.94
C ALA A 59 16.96 14.02 7.73
N PHE A 60 16.18 13.93 6.65
CA PHE A 60 16.61 13.21 5.45
C PHE A 60 17.73 13.96 4.73
N ARG A 61 18.78 13.22 4.34
CA ARG A 61 19.90 13.76 3.56
C ARG A 61 19.56 13.89 2.06
N SER A 62 18.74 12.99 1.57
CA SER A 62 18.28 12.95 0.18
C SER A 62 16.98 13.74 0.04
N GLU A 63 16.94 14.67 -0.89
CA GLU A 63 15.71 15.41 -1.20
C GLU A 63 14.60 14.48 -1.72
N ALA A 64 14.98 13.50 -2.54
CA ALA A 64 14.03 12.50 -3.05
C ALA A 64 13.40 11.67 -1.93
N ASP A 65 14.18 11.27 -0.90
CA ASP A 65 13.65 10.52 0.25
C ASP A 65 12.76 11.40 1.11
N ARG A 66 13.13 12.68 1.31
CA ARG A 66 12.30 13.65 2.01
C ARG A 66 10.97 13.85 1.29
N LEU A 67 11.01 14.07 -0.03
CA LEU A 67 9.84 14.24 -0.88
C LEU A 67 8.89 13.03 -0.79
N ALA A 68 9.45 11.83 -0.90
CA ALA A 68 8.68 10.59 -0.80
C ALA A 68 8.06 10.42 0.59
N PHE A 69 8.78 10.75 1.65
CA PHE A 69 8.28 10.71 3.02
C PHE A 69 7.12 11.70 3.22
N GLU A 70 7.28 12.96 2.83
CA GLU A 70 6.26 14.00 2.95
C GLU A 70 5.01 13.64 2.15
N ALA A 71 5.18 13.16 0.93
CA ALA A 71 4.10 12.71 0.07
C ALA A 71 3.35 11.50 0.66
N ALA A 72 4.06 10.50 1.19
CA ALA A 72 3.42 9.31 1.77
C ALA A 72 2.60 9.64 3.03
N HIS A 73 3.15 10.48 3.92
CA HIS A 73 2.45 10.88 5.15
C HIS A 73 1.29 11.82 4.89
N GLY A 74 1.44 12.78 3.96
CA GLY A 74 0.35 13.66 3.53
C GLY A 74 -0.77 12.89 2.83
N LEU A 75 -0.40 11.95 1.93
CA LEU A 75 -1.37 11.06 1.28
C LEU A 75 -2.16 10.23 2.30
N ALA A 76 -1.51 9.69 3.34
CA ALA A 76 -2.20 8.94 4.38
C ALA A 76 -3.25 9.79 5.10
N ARG A 77 -2.91 11.03 5.46
CA ARG A 77 -3.83 11.97 6.12
C ARG A 77 -5.01 12.35 5.22
N ALA A 78 -4.74 12.64 3.96
CA ALA A 78 -5.77 12.94 2.97
C ALA A 78 -6.69 11.73 2.72
N ALA A 79 -6.13 10.53 2.59
CA ALA A 79 -6.89 9.28 2.41
C ALA A 79 -7.79 8.96 3.62
N LEU A 80 -7.28 9.15 4.83
CA LEU A 80 -8.05 8.97 6.06
C LEU A 80 -9.18 10.00 6.17
N THR A 81 -8.92 11.27 5.85
CA THR A 81 -9.95 12.33 5.81
C THR A 81 -10.99 12.04 4.73
N TRP A 82 -10.57 11.53 3.57
CA TRP A 82 -11.52 11.10 2.55
C TRP A 82 -12.44 9.99 3.08
N CYS A 83 -11.89 9.02 3.81
CA CYS A 83 -12.67 7.93 4.42
C CYS A 83 -13.56 8.39 5.58
N ALA A 84 -13.12 9.40 6.35
CA ALA A 84 -13.83 9.93 7.51
C ALA A 84 -13.83 11.48 7.48
N PRO A 85 -14.74 12.08 6.68
CA PRO A 85 -14.74 13.53 6.41
C PRO A 85 -14.95 14.43 7.63
N ALA A 86 -15.47 13.88 8.71
CA ALA A 86 -15.61 14.59 9.99
C ALA A 86 -14.27 14.92 10.67
N VAL A 87 -13.15 14.29 10.20
CA VAL A 87 -11.81 14.51 10.77
C VAL A 87 -10.94 15.21 9.75
N THR A 88 -10.44 16.41 10.07
CA THR A 88 -9.52 17.15 9.19
C THR A 88 -8.15 16.48 9.11
N ALA A 89 -7.44 16.69 8.02
CA ALA A 89 -6.18 15.99 7.76
C ALA A 89 -5.08 16.26 8.79
N ASP A 90 -5.05 17.47 9.35
CA ASP A 90 -4.14 17.89 10.42
C ASP A 90 -4.54 17.37 11.81
N ALA A 91 -5.80 16.94 11.98
CA ALA A 91 -6.29 16.41 13.25
C ALA A 91 -5.87 14.95 13.51
N TRP A 92 -5.49 14.20 12.50
CA TRP A 92 -5.03 12.82 12.68
C TRP A 92 -3.81 12.74 13.59
N ARG A 93 -3.84 11.83 14.57
CA ARG A 93 -2.73 11.53 15.48
C ARG A 93 -2.33 10.08 15.32
N PHE A 94 -1.04 9.85 15.19
CA PHE A 94 -0.49 8.51 15.03
C PHE A 94 0.42 8.17 16.21
N THR A 95 0.38 6.90 16.59
CA THR A 95 1.38 6.26 17.45
C THR A 95 2.09 5.19 16.66
N THR A 96 3.21 4.72 17.17
CA THR A 96 3.99 3.68 16.51
C THR A 96 4.01 2.42 17.36
N THR A 97 3.67 1.28 16.78
CA THR A 97 3.82 -0.02 17.45
C THR A 97 5.30 -0.30 17.75
N PRO A 98 5.63 -1.26 18.63
CA PRO A 98 7.01 -1.66 18.89
C PRO A 98 7.81 -2.08 17.63
N HIS A 99 7.10 -2.47 16.56
CA HIS A 99 7.69 -2.87 15.29
C HIS A 99 7.66 -1.77 14.22
N GLY A 100 7.37 -0.51 14.60
CA GLY A 100 7.43 0.64 13.70
C GLY A 100 6.20 0.89 12.84
N ARG A 101 5.10 0.12 12.99
CA ARG A 101 3.86 0.35 12.25
C ARG A 101 3.10 1.55 12.83
N PRO A 102 2.71 2.55 12.01
CA PRO A 102 1.86 3.62 12.47
C PRO A 102 0.42 3.12 12.70
N GLU A 103 -0.18 3.57 13.79
CA GLU A 103 -1.59 3.32 14.14
C GLU A 103 -2.27 4.62 14.55
N ILE A 104 -3.57 4.72 14.28
CA ILE A 104 -4.37 5.92 14.59
C ILE A 104 -4.73 5.92 16.07
N VAL A 105 -4.50 7.05 16.74
CA VAL A 105 -4.86 7.27 18.14
C VAL A 105 -6.33 7.66 18.26
N GLY A 106 -7.02 7.21 19.33
CA GLY A 106 -8.38 7.65 19.65
C GLY A 106 -9.49 7.03 18.80
N GLN A 107 -9.22 5.95 18.08
CA GLN A 107 -10.22 5.24 17.29
C GLN A 107 -11.23 4.50 18.18
N PRO A 108 -12.51 4.40 17.76
CA PRO A 108 -13.47 3.54 18.44
C PRO A 108 -12.98 2.08 18.40
N PRO A 109 -13.23 1.28 19.46
CA PRO A 109 -12.72 -0.08 19.55
C PRO A 109 -13.35 -1.02 18.50
N LEU A 110 -14.56 -0.71 18.06
CA LEU A 110 -15.28 -1.50 17.07
C LEU A 110 -15.08 -0.92 15.67
N ARG A 111 -14.48 -1.72 14.78
CA ARG A 111 -14.20 -1.37 13.37
C ARG A 111 -13.43 -0.05 13.20
N PRO A 112 -12.24 0.08 13.80
CA PRO A 112 -11.41 1.26 13.59
C PRO A 112 -10.94 1.33 12.14
N LEU A 113 -10.67 2.54 11.65
CA LEU A 113 -9.92 2.70 10.41
C LEU A 113 -8.52 2.09 10.60
N ARG A 114 -8.10 1.35 9.60
CA ARG A 114 -6.74 0.81 9.49
C ARG A 114 -6.12 1.34 8.22
N PHE A 115 -4.84 1.64 8.29
CA PHE A 115 -4.10 2.09 7.12
C PHE A 115 -2.68 1.54 7.10
N ASN A 116 -2.09 1.58 5.93
CA ASN A 116 -0.67 1.34 5.76
C ASN A 116 -0.15 2.17 4.58
N ILE A 117 1.10 2.59 4.65
CA ILE A 117 1.79 3.34 3.61
C ILE A 117 3.05 2.62 3.14
N SER A 118 3.41 2.83 1.90
CA SER A 118 4.69 2.44 1.35
C SER A 118 5.16 3.49 0.36
N HIS A 119 6.47 3.64 0.25
CA HIS A 119 7.07 4.53 -0.73
C HIS A 119 8.38 3.95 -1.26
N THR A 120 8.65 4.23 -2.51
CA THR A 120 9.91 3.99 -3.20
C THR A 120 10.20 5.19 -4.12
N ALA A 121 11.35 5.24 -4.75
CA ALA A 121 11.66 6.32 -5.68
C ALA A 121 10.61 6.43 -6.80
N GLY A 122 9.90 7.55 -6.86
CA GLY A 122 8.87 7.86 -7.86
C GLY A 122 7.49 7.22 -7.61
N LEU A 123 7.25 6.65 -6.43
CA LEU A 123 5.94 6.07 -6.09
C LEU A 123 5.68 6.10 -4.59
N VAL A 124 4.52 6.60 -4.20
CA VAL A 124 3.96 6.46 -2.86
C VAL A 124 2.59 5.78 -2.94
N ALA A 125 2.26 4.99 -1.94
CA ALA A 125 0.99 4.28 -1.87
C ALA A 125 0.42 4.32 -0.45
N CYS A 126 -0.90 4.42 -0.36
CA CYS A 126 -1.65 4.32 0.88
C CYS A 126 -2.82 3.36 0.70
N VAL A 127 -3.03 2.45 1.64
CA VAL A 127 -4.23 1.62 1.74
C VAL A 127 -4.99 1.97 3.00
N VAL A 128 -6.32 2.04 2.91
CA VAL A 128 -7.23 2.23 4.03
C VAL A 128 -8.32 1.15 4.02
N THR A 129 -8.65 0.65 5.20
CA THR A 129 -9.72 -0.34 5.43
C THR A 129 -10.49 0.01 6.70
N LEU A 130 -11.70 -0.51 6.82
CA LEU A 130 -12.51 -0.42 8.04
C LEU A 130 -12.48 -1.77 8.78
N GLY A 131 -11.78 -1.83 9.93
CA GLY A 131 -11.66 -3.02 10.78
C GLY A 131 -10.58 -4.02 10.36
N ALA A 132 -10.36 -4.21 9.08
CA ALA A 132 -9.48 -5.26 8.57
C ALA A 132 -7.99 -4.85 8.64
N ALA A 133 -7.11 -5.79 9.00
CA ALA A 133 -5.68 -5.57 8.88
C ALA A 133 -5.28 -5.48 7.40
N CYS A 134 -4.50 -4.46 7.06
CA CYS A 134 -4.03 -4.20 5.69
C CYS A 134 -2.55 -3.82 5.66
N GLY A 135 -1.91 -4.11 4.55
CA GLY A 135 -0.54 -3.70 4.25
C GLY A 135 -0.36 -3.50 2.76
N VAL A 136 0.41 -2.51 2.39
CA VAL A 136 0.81 -2.20 1.02
C VAL A 136 2.32 -2.13 0.95
N ASP A 137 2.89 -2.63 -0.14
CA ASP A 137 4.30 -2.48 -0.43
C ASP A 137 4.53 -2.05 -1.86
N ALA A 138 5.39 -1.03 -2.03
CA ALA A 138 5.76 -0.42 -3.30
C ALA A 138 7.26 -0.54 -3.50
N GLU A 139 7.67 -1.12 -4.63
CA GLU A 139 9.07 -1.28 -4.98
C GLU A 139 9.36 -0.81 -6.39
N ARG A 140 10.52 -0.17 -6.54
CA ARG A 140 11.09 0.08 -7.85
C ARG A 140 12.02 -1.06 -8.21
N VAL A 141 11.71 -1.78 -9.28
CA VAL A 141 12.55 -2.91 -9.73
C VAL A 141 13.92 -2.40 -10.15
N HIS A 142 14.94 -2.81 -9.42
CA HIS A 142 16.34 -2.46 -9.68
C HIS A 142 17.07 -3.66 -10.28
N ARG A 143 17.76 -3.42 -11.39
CA ARG A 143 18.55 -4.43 -12.14
C ARG A 143 19.99 -4.62 -11.62
N ARG A 144 20.43 -3.81 -10.63
CA ARG A 144 21.87 -3.70 -10.29
C ARG A 144 22.37 -4.67 -9.24
N ALA A 145 21.50 -5.38 -8.52
CA ALA A 145 21.92 -6.31 -7.48
C ALA A 145 21.44 -7.72 -7.82
N ASP A 146 22.31 -8.71 -7.71
CA ASP A 146 21.89 -10.10 -7.73
C ASP A 146 20.96 -10.37 -6.53
N PRO A 147 19.67 -10.63 -6.77
CA PRO A 147 18.71 -10.82 -5.70
C PRO A 147 18.90 -12.15 -4.95
N LEU A 148 19.67 -13.10 -5.49
CA LEU A 148 19.76 -14.46 -4.95
C LEU A 148 20.27 -14.49 -3.51
N ARG A 149 21.18 -13.59 -3.13
CA ARG A 149 21.67 -13.51 -1.75
C ARG A 149 20.55 -13.18 -0.76
N LEU A 150 19.68 -12.23 -1.11
CA LEU A 150 18.52 -11.86 -0.29
C LEU A 150 17.42 -12.92 -0.39
N ALA A 151 17.18 -13.44 -1.60
CA ALA A 151 16.19 -14.47 -1.87
C ALA A 151 16.37 -15.71 -0.99
N ARG A 152 17.61 -16.14 -0.74
CA ARG A 152 17.91 -17.28 0.17
C ARG A 152 17.35 -17.09 1.58
N ARG A 153 17.20 -15.85 2.02
CA ARG A 153 16.74 -15.52 3.39
C ARG A 153 15.22 -15.33 3.47
N VAL A 154 14.62 -14.81 2.39
CA VAL A 154 13.23 -14.34 2.41
C VAL A 154 12.28 -15.17 1.56
N CYS A 155 12.76 -15.82 0.49
CA CYS A 155 11.96 -16.69 -0.35
C CYS A 155 11.76 -18.07 0.31
N SER A 156 10.62 -18.69 0.01
CA SER A 156 10.42 -20.10 0.31
C SER A 156 11.37 -20.97 -0.54
N PRO A 157 11.62 -22.24 -0.18
CA PRO A 157 12.41 -23.15 -1.02
C PRO A 157 11.85 -23.27 -2.46
N ALA A 158 10.53 -23.27 -2.61
CA ALA A 158 9.88 -23.36 -3.92
C ALA A 158 10.05 -22.08 -4.74
N GLU A 159 9.92 -20.89 -4.13
CA GLU A 159 10.18 -19.61 -4.79
C GLU A 159 11.66 -19.48 -5.19
N TYR A 160 12.57 -19.84 -4.30
CA TYR A 160 14.00 -19.81 -4.58
C TYR A 160 14.39 -20.72 -5.75
N ALA A 161 13.81 -21.94 -5.79
CA ALA A 161 14.01 -22.89 -6.89
C ALA A 161 13.54 -22.37 -8.25
N ARG A 162 12.58 -21.44 -8.29
CA ARG A 162 12.13 -20.77 -9.52
C ARG A 162 13.05 -19.62 -9.94
N LEU A 163 13.78 -19.01 -9.00
CA LEU A 163 14.71 -17.90 -9.29
C LEU A 163 16.05 -18.36 -9.84
N VAL A 164 16.57 -19.48 -9.28
CA VAL A 164 17.92 -19.97 -9.61
C VAL A 164 18.13 -20.25 -11.10
N PRO A 165 17.21 -20.92 -11.82
CA PRO A 165 17.42 -21.27 -13.23
C PRO A 165 17.24 -20.12 -14.22
N LEU A 166 16.84 -18.92 -13.76
CA LEU A 166 16.68 -17.78 -14.65
C LEU A 166 18.05 -17.18 -14.99
N ASP A 167 18.49 -17.32 -16.25
CA ASP A 167 19.76 -16.76 -16.72
C ASP A 167 19.66 -15.24 -16.95
N ASP A 168 18.48 -14.74 -17.37
CA ASP A 168 18.24 -13.31 -17.56
C ASP A 168 18.17 -12.58 -16.21
N PRO A 169 19.12 -11.66 -15.91
CA PRO A 169 19.14 -10.92 -14.66
C PRO A 169 17.88 -10.06 -14.44
N ASP A 170 17.29 -9.57 -15.52
CA ASP A 170 16.10 -8.71 -15.46
C ASP A 170 14.86 -9.53 -15.11
N ALA A 171 14.69 -10.71 -15.72
CA ALA A 171 13.62 -11.63 -15.37
C ALA A 171 13.75 -12.14 -13.94
N ARG A 172 15.00 -12.43 -13.50
CA ARG A 172 15.28 -12.85 -12.13
C ARG A 172 14.96 -11.76 -11.12
N ALA A 173 15.39 -10.53 -11.38
CA ALA A 173 15.09 -9.38 -10.51
C ALA A 173 13.57 -9.13 -10.45
N ASP A 174 12.88 -9.16 -11.58
CA ASP A 174 11.44 -8.99 -11.65
C ASP A 174 10.71 -10.03 -10.80
N LEU A 175 11.02 -11.30 -11.00
CA LEU A 175 10.40 -12.39 -10.24
C LEU A 175 10.68 -12.27 -8.74
N PHE A 176 11.92 -11.93 -8.36
CA PHE A 176 12.29 -11.70 -6.96
C PHE A 176 11.47 -10.57 -6.34
N PHE A 177 11.39 -9.40 -6.98
CA PHE A 177 10.66 -8.27 -6.45
C PHE A 177 9.15 -8.53 -6.36
N ARG A 178 8.62 -9.39 -7.21
CA ARG A 178 7.23 -9.84 -7.12
C ARG A 178 6.98 -10.66 -5.86
N TYR A 179 7.88 -11.57 -5.48
CA TYR A 179 7.79 -12.27 -4.19
C TYR A 179 8.02 -11.33 -3.02
N TRP A 180 9.03 -10.49 -3.11
CA TRP A 180 9.41 -9.54 -2.07
C TRP A 180 8.25 -8.63 -1.69
N THR A 181 7.63 -7.93 -2.65
CA THR A 181 6.53 -6.99 -2.39
C THR A 181 5.32 -7.65 -1.75
N LEU A 182 4.95 -8.87 -2.16
CA LEU A 182 3.86 -9.62 -1.53
C LEU A 182 4.17 -9.97 -0.07
N LYS A 183 5.40 -10.39 0.21
CA LYS A 183 5.85 -10.73 1.57
C LYS A 183 5.90 -9.49 2.45
N GLU A 184 6.45 -8.38 1.96
CA GLU A 184 6.49 -7.11 2.68
C GLU A 184 5.09 -6.58 2.95
N ALA A 185 4.17 -6.62 1.99
CA ALA A 185 2.78 -6.24 2.21
C ALA A 185 2.13 -7.08 3.32
N TYR A 186 2.38 -8.40 3.33
CA TYR A 186 1.90 -9.28 4.40
C TYR A 186 2.52 -8.95 5.77
N VAL A 187 3.84 -8.77 5.83
CA VAL A 187 4.56 -8.40 7.07
C VAL A 187 4.02 -7.08 7.64
N LYS A 188 3.82 -6.09 6.78
CA LYS A 188 3.23 -4.80 7.15
C LYS A 188 1.79 -4.96 7.66
N ALA A 189 0.97 -5.78 7.00
CA ALA A 189 -0.39 -6.06 7.45
C ALA A 189 -0.43 -6.76 8.82
N ARG A 190 0.51 -7.68 9.08
CA ARG A 190 0.65 -8.38 10.35
C ARG A 190 1.20 -7.49 11.48
N GLY A 191 1.96 -6.45 11.14
CA GLY A 191 2.51 -5.50 12.11
C GLY A 191 3.65 -6.02 12.99
N TYR A 192 4.26 -7.17 12.65
CA TYR A 192 5.38 -7.76 13.40
C TYR A 192 6.76 -7.39 12.83
N GLY A 193 6.81 -6.60 11.76
CA GLY A 193 8.06 -6.23 11.11
C GLY A 193 8.85 -7.46 10.63
N MET A 194 10.15 -7.31 10.51
CA MET A 194 11.08 -8.35 10.01
C MET A 194 11.23 -9.57 10.93
N THR A 195 10.50 -9.66 12.04
CA THR A 195 10.51 -10.84 12.92
C THR A 195 9.71 -12.01 12.36
N LEU A 196 8.84 -11.77 11.38
CA LEU A 196 8.10 -12.84 10.72
C LEU A 196 9.02 -13.68 9.82
N PRO A 197 8.92 -15.01 9.85
CA PRO A 197 9.69 -15.91 8.99
C PRO A 197 9.16 -15.86 7.55
N MET A 198 9.59 -14.86 6.77
CA MET A 198 9.13 -14.64 5.39
C MET A 198 9.32 -15.86 4.48
N ASN A 199 10.34 -16.66 4.74
CA ASN A 199 10.61 -17.89 3.99
C ASN A 199 9.59 -19.01 4.22
N GLU A 200 8.69 -18.85 5.17
CA GLU A 200 7.54 -19.73 5.36
C GLU A 200 6.26 -19.23 4.67
N CYS A 201 6.31 -18.07 4.04
CA CYS A 201 5.26 -17.59 3.17
C CYS A 201 5.62 -17.94 1.72
N ASP A 202 4.91 -18.88 1.10
CA ASP A 202 5.11 -19.30 -0.29
C ASP A 202 3.98 -18.75 -1.16
N PHE A 203 4.34 -18.02 -2.22
CA PHE A 203 3.39 -17.45 -3.16
C PHE A 203 3.40 -18.16 -4.50
N GLU A 204 2.21 -18.54 -4.96
CA GLU A 204 1.95 -18.84 -6.35
C GLU A 204 1.44 -17.58 -7.03
N ILE A 205 2.22 -17.03 -7.95
CA ILE A 205 1.96 -15.76 -8.61
C ILE A 205 1.56 -15.94 -10.07
N ALA A 206 0.74 -15.04 -10.60
CA ALA A 206 0.33 -15.05 -12.00
C ALA A 206 1.53 -14.91 -12.94
N ALA A 207 1.45 -15.42 -14.16
CA ALA A 207 2.51 -15.28 -15.16
C ALA A 207 2.74 -13.81 -15.55
N SER A 208 1.67 -13.01 -15.64
CA SER A 208 1.72 -11.58 -15.94
C SER A 208 0.97 -10.76 -14.87
N LEU A 209 1.32 -9.48 -14.79
CA LEU A 209 0.66 -8.52 -13.90
C LEU A 209 -0.09 -7.47 -14.71
N PRO A 210 -1.24 -6.99 -14.20
CA PRO A 210 -1.90 -5.82 -14.76
C PRO A 210 -0.96 -4.61 -14.77
N ALA A 211 -0.97 -3.86 -15.87
CA ALA A 211 -0.24 -2.60 -15.99
C ALA A 211 -1.17 -1.40 -15.73
N GLY A 212 -0.59 -0.30 -15.26
CA GLY A 212 -1.33 0.91 -14.90
C GLY A 212 -1.98 0.83 -13.53
N THR A 213 -2.96 1.69 -13.30
CA THR A 213 -3.74 1.74 -12.05
C THR A 213 -5.14 1.22 -12.31
N PRO A 214 -5.38 -0.09 -12.18
CA PRO A 214 -6.71 -0.65 -12.40
C PRO A 214 -7.68 -0.14 -11.33
N THR A 215 -8.93 0.11 -11.72
CA THR A 215 -9.97 0.54 -10.78
C THR A 215 -10.35 -0.57 -9.79
N THR A 216 -10.18 -1.82 -10.22
CA THR A 216 -10.36 -3.02 -9.38
C THR A 216 -9.22 -3.99 -9.63
N VAL A 217 -8.76 -4.66 -8.57
CA VAL A 217 -7.69 -5.66 -8.67
C VAL A 217 -8.27 -7.04 -8.41
N GLU A 218 -8.37 -7.82 -9.48
CA GLU A 218 -8.87 -9.21 -9.42
C GLU A 218 -7.79 -10.27 -9.29
N GLY A 219 -6.51 -9.87 -9.31
CA GLY A 219 -5.38 -10.79 -9.28
C GLY A 219 -5.35 -11.64 -8.00
N ARG A 220 -5.34 -12.96 -8.17
CA ARG A 220 -5.20 -13.91 -7.06
C ARG A 220 -3.76 -14.41 -7.02
N SER A 221 -2.96 -13.85 -6.09
CA SER A 221 -1.79 -14.59 -5.63
C SER A 221 -2.25 -15.54 -4.53
N VAL A 222 -1.99 -16.83 -4.70
CA VAL A 222 -2.31 -17.85 -3.70
C VAL A 222 -1.11 -17.97 -2.77
N ALA A 223 -1.35 -17.88 -1.47
CA ALA A 223 -0.32 -18.08 -0.45
C ALA A 223 -0.47 -19.46 0.21
N ARG A 224 0.68 -20.06 0.55
CA ARG A 224 0.78 -21.19 1.49
C ARG A 224 1.65 -20.75 2.66
N PHE A 225 1.22 -21.04 3.87
CA PHE A 225 1.91 -20.63 5.08
C PHE A 225 2.50 -21.83 5.82
N GLY A 226 3.77 -21.71 6.20
CA GLY A 226 4.40 -22.67 7.08
C GLY A 226 3.98 -22.47 8.55
N PRO A 227 4.24 -23.46 9.42
CA PRO A 227 3.68 -23.52 10.78
C PRO A 227 4.15 -22.39 11.70
N ARG A 228 5.34 -21.81 11.48
CA ARG A 228 5.85 -20.71 12.30
C ARG A 228 5.11 -19.39 12.09
N LEU A 229 4.42 -19.23 10.95
CA LEU A 229 3.58 -18.05 10.71
C LEU A 229 2.34 -18.02 11.61
N ARG A 230 1.87 -19.19 12.08
CA ARG A 230 0.69 -19.32 12.95
C ARG A 230 -0.50 -18.54 12.40
N ASP A 231 -0.73 -18.63 11.10
CA ASP A 231 -1.78 -17.91 10.38
C ASP A 231 -2.35 -18.79 9.27
N ASP A 232 -3.56 -18.48 8.83
CA ASP A 232 -4.28 -19.20 7.78
C ASP A 232 -4.28 -18.36 6.49
N PRO A 233 -3.68 -18.84 5.39
CA PRO A 233 -3.65 -18.12 4.13
C PRO A 233 -5.05 -17.85 3.55
N ALA A 234 -6.04 -18.69 3.85
CA ALA A 234 -7.42 -18.49 3.40
C ALA A 234 -8.08 -17.22 3.98
N ARG A 235 -7.54 -16.70 5.07
CA ARG A 235 -7.98 -15.45 5.70
C ARG A 235 -7.41 -14.20 5.04
N TRP A 236 -6.61 -14.34 4.01
CA TRP A 236 -5.93 -13.24 3.35
C TRP A 236 -6.34 -13.11 1.90
N ARG A 237 -6.41 -11.88 1.43
CA ARG A 237 -6.44 -11.52 0.02
C ARG A 237 -5.13 -10.84 -0.33
N PHE A 238 -4.50 -11.32 -1.39
CA PHE A 238 -3.31 -10.73 -1.96
C PHE A 238 -3.61 -10.24 -3.37
N ALA A 239 -3.09 -9.07 -3.70
CA ALA A 239 -3.17 -8.50 -5.03
C ALA A 239 -1.83 -7.85 -5.38
N GLN A 240 -1.50 -7.83 -6.67
CA GLN A 240 -0.26 -7.22 -7.17
C GLN A 240 -0.49 -6.66 -8.56
N TRP A 241 0.09 -5.48 -8.85
CA TRP A 241 0.04 -4.84 -10.17
C TRP A 241 1.23 -3.92 -10.40
N ARG A 242 1.32 -3.36 -11.60
CA ARG A 242 2.38 -2.40 -11.99
C ARG A 242 1.80 -1.01 -12.19
N PRO A 243 1.89 -0.10 -11.20
CA PRO A 243 1.45 1.29 -11.36
C PRO A 243 2.23 2.05 -12.42
N GLY A 244 3.44 1.62 -12.72
CA GLY A 244 4.31 2.16 -13.74
C GLY A 244 5.28 1.11 -14.28
N PRO A 245 6.04 1.40 -15.34
CA PRO A 245 6.86 0.40 -16.05
C PRO A 245 7.98 -0.20 -15.19
N ARG A 246 8.40 0.50 -14.15
CA ARG A 246 9.47 0.08 -13.24
C ARG A 246 9.00 -0.14 -11.80
N HIS A 247 7.71 -0.04 -11.53
CA HIS A 247 7.18 -0.16 -10.20
C HIS A 247 6.34 -1.42 -10.05
N LEU A 248 6.42 -2.02 -8.88
CA LEU A 248 5.54 -3.07 -8.39
C LEU A 248 4.80 -2.54 -7.17
N LEU A 249 3.54 -2.88 -7.07
CA LEU A 249 2.73 -2.64 -5.89
C LEU A 249 2.06 -3.94 -5.48
N ALA A 250 2.15 -4.27 -4.20
CA ALA A 250 1.45 -5.42 -3.62
C ALA A 250 0.58 -5.00 -2.46
N LEU A 251 -0.53 -5.69 -2.30
CA LEU A 251 -1.52 -5.51 -1.25
C LEU A 251 -1.75 -6.82 -0.52
N ALA A 252 -1.81 -6.76 0.81
CA ALA A 252 -2.27 -7.84 1.68
C ALA A 252 -3.39 -7.33 2.58
N VAL A 253 -4.56 -7.97 2.54
CA VAL A 253 -5.71 -7.60 3.37
C VAL A 253 -6.26 -8.83 4.05
N ARG A 254 -6.51 -8.72 5.35
CA ARG A 254 -7.17 -9.78 6.11
C ARG A 254 -8.66 -9.77 5.81
N ARG A 255 -9.16 -10.89 5.30
CA ARG A 255 -10.59 -11.05 4.99
C ARG A 255 -11.38 -11.21 6.28
N GLU A 256 -12.49 -10.50 6.39
CA GLU A 256 -13.48 -10.73 7.44
C GLU A 256 -14.51 -11.77 6.96
N PRO A 257 -14.82 -12.78 7.78
CA PRO A 257 -15.83 -13.77 7.42
C PRO A 257 -17.18 -13.12 7.07
N GLY A 258 -17.79 -13.54 5.98
CA GLY A 258 -19.10 -13.04 5.55
C GLY A 258 -19.09 -11.67 4.87
N LEU A 259 -17.94 -10.98 4.80
CA LEU A 259 -17.83 -9.71 4.08
C LEU A 259 -17.10 -9.86 2.74
N PRO A 260 -17.48 -9.07 1.74
CA PRO A 260 -16.72 -8.96 0.51
C PRO A 260 -15.32 -8.39 0.83
N CYS A 261 -14.38 -8.55 -0.08
CA CYS A 261 -13.11 -7.84 -0.04
C CYS A 261 -12.96 -7.11 -1.39
N ALA A 262 -13.65 -5.98 -1.49
CA ALA A 262 -13.67 -5.17 -2.70
C ALA A 262 -12.49 -4.19 -2.66
N VAL A 263 -11.55 -4.34 -3.59
CA VAL A 263 -10.39 -3.43 -3.71
C VAL A 263 -10.73 -2.35 -4.74
N VAL A 264 -10.77 -1.11 -4.28
CA VAL A 264 -10.98 0.09 -5.10
C VAL A 264 -9.65 0.84 -5.18
N VAL A 265 -9.13 1.01 -6.38
CA VAL A 265 -7.92 1.80 -6.63
C VAL A 265 -8.33 3.16 -7.19
N HIS A 266 -7.97 4.21 -6.49
CA HIS A 266 -8.31 5.57 -6.88
C HIS A 266 -7.33 6.10 -7.92
N PRO A 267 -7.83 6.71 -9.01
CA PRO A 267 -6.99 7.18 -10.12
C PRO A 267 -6.18 8.44 -9.79
N ALA A 268 -6.56 9.13 -8.71
CA ALA A 268 -5.90 10.35 -8.26
C ALA A 268 -5.80 10.39 -6.73
N PRO A 269 -4.82 11.10 -6.19
CA PRO A 269 -4.75 11.38 -4.76
C PRO A 269 -6.01 12.11 -4.29
N PRO A 270 -6.49 11.87 -3.06
CA PRO A 270 -7.65 12.58 -2.55
C PRO A 270 -7.30 14.07 -2.35
N PRO A 271 -8.20 14.98 -2.76
CA PRO A 271 -8.02 16.38 -2.46
C PRO A 271 -8.08 16.60 -0.94
N LEU A 272 -7.34 17.58 -0.47
CA LEU A 272 -7.58 18.14 0.87
C LEU A 272 -8.78 19.09 0.79
N PRO A 273 -9.66 19.08 1.79
CA PRO A 273 -10.79 20.01 1.88
C PRO A 273 -10.33 21.44 2.08
#